data_7dbdf8b2d63c89db73ade95eda39c0e3
#
_entry.id   7dbdf8b2d63c89db73ade95eda39c0e3
#
_cell.length_a   1.000
_cell.length_b   1.000
_cell.length_c   1.000
_cell.angle_alpha   90.00
_cell.angle_beta   90.00
_cell.angle_gamma   90.00
#
_symmetry.space_group_name_H-M   'P 1'
#
loop_
_entity.id
_entity.type
_entity.pdbx_description
1 polymer ?
#
loop_
_entity_poly.entity_id
_entity_poly.type
_entity_poly.pdbx_seq_one_letter_code
_entity_poly.pdbx_strand_id
1 'polypeptide(L)'
;MKKITVLFISLLISTSLFAAGGDGGGSSGGGDSHSKASLYDDAVKLVKRAGKLEKKENIDKAKKLYSQAFAKLEKAHKKDKKNPDILNYMGFTSRKVGNFDEAEKFYLKGLSIKPNHNGINEYLGELYVQTNRMDKANERLKVLKNCNCKEYGELELIIKTRGSKVY
;
A
#
# COMPACT_ATOMS: atom_id res chain seq x y z
N MET A 1 -5.02 -24.19 48.07
CA MET A 1 -4.38 -25.05 47.07
C MET A 1 -5.47 -25.62 46.18
N LYS A 2 -5.71 -24.97 45.01
CA LYS A 2 -6.74 -25.41 44.06
C LYS A 2 -6.04 -26.09 42.89
N LYS A 3 -6.30 -27.38 42.70
CA LYS A 3 -5.77 -28.19 41.62
C LYS A 3 -6.51 -27.87 40.34
N ILE A 4 -5.79 -27.41 39.30
CA ILE A 4 -6.33 -27.18 37.96
C ILE A 4 -6.14 -28.48 37.19
N THR A 5 -7.25 -29.13 36.86
CA THR A 5 -7.31 -30.32 36.01
C THR A 5 -7.31 -29.85 34.54
N VAL A 6 -6.25 -30.14 33.79
CA VAL A 6 -6.15 -29.90 32.36
C VAL A 6 -6.78 -31.08 31.63
N LEU A 7 -7.88 -30.82 30.93
CA LEU A 7 -8.57 -31.80 30.10
C LEU A 7 -7.98 -31.77 28.69
N PHE A 8 -7.27 -32.84 28.29
CA PHE A 8 -6.84 -33.03 26.91
C PHE A 8 -8.00 -33.54 26.06
N ILE A 9 -8.47 -32.71 25.13
CA ILE A 9 -9.41 -33.13 24.10
C ILE A 9 -8.59 -33.54 22.87
N SER A 10 -8.51 -34.84 22.62
CA SER A 10 -7.94 -35.43 21.42
C SER A 10 -8.92 -35.24 20.24
N LEU A 11 -8.54 -34.43 19.26
CA LEU A 11 -9.30 -34.23 18.03
C LEU A 11 -8.89 -35.30 17.02
N LEU A 12 -9.79 -36.19 16.69
CA LEU A 12 -9.64 -37.21 15.66
C LEU A 12 -9.73 -36.54 14.27
N ILE A 13 -8.65 -36.65 13.49
CA ILE A 13 -8.59 -36.24 12.11
C ILE A 13 -9.19 -37.34 11.24
N SER A 14 -10.38 -37.15 10.72
CA SER A 14 -10.96 -37.98 9.67
C SER A 14 -10.49 -37.52 8.30
N THR A 15 -9.63 -38.32 7.67
CA THR A 15 -9.21 -38.18 6.29
C THR A 15 -10.29 -38.71 5.37
N SER A 16 -10.97 -37.86 4.62
CA SER A 16 -11.80 -38.26 3.49
C SER A 16 -10.93 -38.24 2.24
N LEU A 17 -10.55 -39.40 1.72
CA LEU A 17 -10.11 -39.58 0.35
C LEU A 17 -11.29 -39.34 -0.57
N PHE A 18 -11.17 -38.40 -1.49
CA PHE A 18 -12.01 -38.36 -2.67
C PHE A 18 -11.13 -38.64 -3.88
N ALA A 19 -11.32 -39.79 -4.46
CA ALA A 19 -10.66 -40.24 -5.67
C ALA A 19 -11.54 -39.99 -6.88
N ALA A 20 -10.88 -39.54 -7.93
CA ALA A 20 -11.00 -39.89 -9.34
C ALA A 20 -12.22 -39.44 -10.17
N GLY A 21 -11.85 -38.95 -11.31
CA GLY A 21 -12.58 -38.92 -12.57
C GLY A 21 -12.41 -37.60 -13.25
N GLY A 22 -11.60 -37.40 -14.20
CA GLY A 22 -11.44 -37.99 -15.48
C GLY A 22 -11.83 -37.01 -16.53
N ASP A 23 -10.82 -36.65 -17.34
CA ASP A 23 -10.89 -36.40 -18.75
C ASP A 23 -11.23 -35.00 -19.27
N GLY A 24 -10.36 -34.58 -20.24
CA GLY A 24 -10.80 -33.74 -21.35
C GLY A 24 -10.04 -32.43 -21.56
N GLY A 25 -8.82 -32.52 -22.10
CA GLY A 25 -8.39 -31.77 -23.28
C GLY A 25 -8.63 -30.26 -23.30
N GLY A 26 -7.55 -29.53 -23.36
CA GLY A 26 -7.60 -28.11 -23.68
C GLY A 26 -6.30 -27.41 -23.31
N SER A 27 -5.19 -27.82 -23.97
CA SER A 27 -4.00 -26.98 -24.02
C SER A 27 -4.37 -25.64 -24.62
N SER A 28 -4.44 -24.65 -23.79
CA SER A 28 -4.22 -23.27 -24.18
C SER A 28 -3.20 -22.73 -23.18
N GLY A 29 -1.98 -22.62 -23.64
CA GLY A 29 -0.93 -21.85 -23.01
C GLY A 29 -1.40 -20.40 -22.88
N GLY A 30 -2.15 -20.12 -21.84
CA GLY A 30 -2.42 -18.80 -21.32
C GLY A 30 -1.20 -18.42 -20.49
N GLY A 31 -0.16 -17.95 -21.17
CA GLY A 31 0.98 -17.36 -20.51
C GLY A 31 0.50 -16.38 -19.45
N ASP A 32 1.21 -16.29 -18.34
CA ASP A 32 1.11 -15.35 -17.21
C ASP A 32 1.08 -13.87 -17.65
N SER A 33 0.15 -13.50 -18.51
CA SER A 33 -0.15 -12.16 -18.94
C SER A 33 -1.20 -11.49 -18.06
N HIS A 34 -1.30 -11.88 -16.77
CA HIS A 34 -1.73 -10.94 -15.76
C HIS A 34 -0.57 -9.93 -15.64
N SER A 35 -0.58 -9.06 -16.63
CA SER A 35 0.47 -8.13 -16.93
C SER A 35 0.77 -7.31 -15.66
N LYS A 36 2.02 -6.95 -15.51
CA LYS A 36 2.53 -5.95 -14.57
C LYS A 36 1.56 -4.76 -14.39
N ALA A 37 0.95 -4.28 -15.46
CA ALA A 37 -0.10 -3.28 -15.47
C ALA A 37 -1.34 -3.72 -14.67
N SER A 38 -1.81 -4.95 -14.82
CA SER A 38 -3.00 -5.46 -14.13
C SER A 38 -2.87 -5.52 -12.60
N LEU A 39 -1.71 -5.94 -12.07
CA LEU A 39 -1.49 -5.99 -10.60
C LEU A 39 -1.43 -4.58 -9.99
N TYR A 40 -0.80 -3.65 -10.69
CA TYR A 40 -0.72 -2.26 -10.27
C TYR A 40 -2.11 -1.60 -10.31
N ASP A 41 -2.84 -1.76 -11.41
CA ASP A 41 -4.18 -1.20 -11.56
C ASP A 41 -5.16 -1.74 -10.52
N ASP A 42 -5.07 -3.04 -10.23
CA ASP A 42 -5.87 -3.66 -9.17
C ASP A 42 -5.54 -3.09 -7.79
N ALA A 43 -4.26 -2.86 -7.50
CA ALA A 43 -3.85 -2.22 -6.25
C ALA A 43 -4.39 -0.79 -6.16
N VAL A 44 -4.30 -0.01 -7.23
CA VAL A 44 -4.84 1.36 -7.30
C VAL A 44 -6.37 1.37 -7.08
N LYS A 45 -7.10 0.40 -7.63
CA LYS A 45 -8.54 0.25 -7.37
C LYS A 45 -8.83 -0.03 -5.89
N LEU A 46 -8.02 -0.88 -5.24
CA LEU A 46 -8.15 -1.15 -3.80
C LEU A 46 -7.86 0.11 -2.96
N VAL A 47 -6.80 0.86 -3.30
CA VAL A 47 -6.47 2.15 -2.64
C VAL A 47 -7.63 3.14 -2.76
N LYS A 48 -8.21 3.31 -3.95
CA LYS A 48 -9.38 4.20 -4.13
C LYS A 48 -10.58 3.76 -3.30
N ARG A 49 -10.83 2.46 -3.17
CA ARG A 49 -11.92 1.93 -2.31
C ARG A 49 -11.61 2.16 -0.84
N ALA A 50 -10.37 1.95 -0.41
CA ALA A 50 -9.92 2.22 0.95
C ALA A 50 -10.13 3.69 1.34
N GLY A 51 -9.73 4.63 0.49
CA GLY A 51 -9.95 6.06 0.72
C GLY A 51 -11.43 6.44 0.85
N LYS A 52 -12.34 5.78 0.09
CA LYS A 52 -13.79 5.96 0.27
C LYS A 52 -14.28 5.45 1.62
N LEU A 53 -13.68 4.41 2.16
CA LEU A 53 -14.02 3.87 3.49
C LEU A 53 -13.49 4.78 4.61
N GLU A 54 -12.28 5.34 4.46
CA GLU A 54 -11.75 6.34 5.41
C GLU A 54 -12.67 7.56 5.52
N LYS A 55 -13.12 8.10 4.38
CA LYS A 55 -14.08 9.22 4.37
C LYS A 55 -15.42 8.90 5.04
N LYS A 56 -15.72 7.62 5.22
CA LYS A 56 -16.90 7.12 5.97
C LYS A 56 -16.53 6.62 7.38
N GLU A 57 -15.36 7.01 7.88
CA GLU A 57 -14.83 6.63 9.19
C GLU A 57 -14.70 5.10 9.43
N ASN A 58 -14.69 4.31 8.34
CA ASN A 58 -14.57 2.85 8.41
C ASN A 58 -13.09 2.44 8.32
N ILE A 59 -12.32 2.85 9.33
CA ILE A 59 -10.85 2.82 9.32
C ILE A 59 -10.30 1.39 9.24
N ASP A 60 -10.88 0.44 9.98
CA ASP A 60 -10.37 -0.95 9.98
C ASP A 60 -10.54 -1.62 8.63
N LYS A 61 -11.70 -1.41 7.97
CA LYS A 61 -11.90 -1.92 6.61
C LYS A 61 -11.00 -1.22 5.60
N ALA A 62 -10.74 0.07 5.76
CA ALA A 62 -9.80 0.80 4.92
C ALA A 62 -8.39 0.24 5.05
N LYS A 63 -7.89 0.04 6.28
CA LYS A 63 -6.58 -0.57 6.54
C LYS A 63 -6.44 -1.95 5.93
N LYS A 64 -7.49 -2.78 6.01
CA LYS A 64 -7.49 -4.10 5.37
C LYS A 64 -7.32 -4.01 3.84
N LEU A 65 -8.01 -3.05 3.19
CA LEU A 65 -7.86 -2.85 1.75
C LEU A 65 -6.48 -2.29 1.38
N TYR A 66 -5.89 -1.39 2.21
CA TYR A 66 -4.52 -0.92 1.99
C TYR A 66 -3.51 -2.06 2.08
N SER A 67 -3.64 -2.97 3.05
CA SER A 67 -2.79 -4.16 3.16
C SER A 67 -2.94 -5.10 1.95
N GLN A 68 -4.16 -5.27 1.44
CA GLN A 68 -4.39 -6.05 0.21
C GLN A 68 -3.78 -5.39 -1.03
N ALA A 69 -3.86 -4.06 -1.12
CA ALA A 69 -3.22 -3.30 -2.18
C ALA A 69 -1.69 -3.46 -2.12
N PHE A 70 -1.10 -3.34 -0.93
CA PHE A 70 0.33 -3.53 -0.72
C PHE A 70 0.80 -4.90 -1.23
N ALA A 71 0.12 -5.98 -0.89
CA ALA A 71 0.47 -7.33 -1.36
C ALA A 71 0.45 -7.48 -2.89
N LYS A 72 -0.46 -6.76 -3.58
CA LYS A 72 -0.46 -6.70 -5.06
C LYS A 72 0.71 -5.87 -5.60
N LEU A 73 1.03 -4.74 -4.94
CA LEU A 73 2.16 -3.88 -5.31
C LEU A 73 3.50 -4.60 -5.13
N GLU A 74 3.67 -5.42 -4.10
CA GLU A 74 4.86 -6.24 -3.94
C GLU A 74 5.06 -7.19 -5.13
N LYS A 75 3.99 -7.85 -5.58
CA LYS A 75 4.02 -8.72 -6.76
C LYS A 75 4.34 -7.92 -8.03
N ALA A 76 3.79 -6.72 -8.19
CA ALA A 76 4.10 -5.83 -9.29
C ALA A 76 5.57 -5.35 -9.22
N HIS A 77 6.05 -4.99 -8.04
CA HIS A 77 7.43 -4.56 -7.83
C HIS A 77 8.47 -5.66 -8.13
N LYS A 78 8.16 -6.92 -7.83
CA LYS A 78 9.04 -8.06 -8.23
C LYS A 78 9.24 -8.12 -9.75
N LYS A 79 8.22 -7.74 -10.53
CA LYS A 79 8.27 -7.71 -11.99
C LYS A 79 8.89 -6.42 -12.55
N ASP A 80 8.77 -5.29 -11.82
CA ASP A 80 9.32 -3.98 -12.19
C ASP A 80 9.90 -3.23 -10.99
N LYS A 81 11.14 -3.53 -10.71
CA LYS A 81 11.85 -3.00 -9.52
C LYS A 81 12.20 -1.50 -9.64
N LYS A 82 12.15 -0.95 -10.86
CA LYS A 82 12.53 0.45 -11.14
C LYS A 82 11.35 1.36 -11.45
N ASN A 83 10.13 0.95 -11.13
CA ASN A 83 8.94 1.76 -11.35
C ASN A 83 8.66 2.66 -10.14
N PRO A 84 8.81 3.98 -10.26
CA PRO A 84 8.57 4.90 -9.15
C PRO A 84 7.10 4.97 -8.73
N ASP A 85 6.14 4.74 -9.65
CA ASP A 85 4.71 4.74 -9.31
C ASP A 85 4.34 3.58 -8.40
N ILE A 86 4.92 2.38 -8.63
CA ILE A 86 4.73 1.24 -7.75
C ILE A 86 5.29 1.55 -6.36
N LEU A 87 6.50 2.11 -6.28
CA LEU A 87 7.15 2.48 -5.03
C LEU A 87 6.36 3.58 -4.30
N ASN A 88 5.77 4.53 -5.04
CA ASN A 88 4.87 5.55 -4.49
C ASN A 88 3.67 4.92 -3.77
N TYR A 89 2.97 4.00 -4.44
CA TYR A 89 1.82 3.33 -3.82
C TYR A 89 2.20 2.35 -2.72
N MET A 90 3.37 1.71 -2.77
CA MET A 90 3.89 0.91 -1.65
C MET A 90 4.12 1.80 -0.42
N GLY A 91 4.78 2.94 -0.58
CA GLY A 91 4.94 3.94 0.48
C GLY A 91 3.60 4.45 1.01
N PHE A 92 2.67 4.80 0.11
CA PHE A 92 1.34 5.27 0.50
C PHE A 92 0.58 4.22 1.34
N THR A 93 0.51 2.99 0.88
CA THR A 93 -0.21 1.93 1.59
C THR A 93 0.44 1.57 2.93
N SER A 94 1.78 1.53 3.02
CA SER A 94 2.51 1.36 4.28
C SER A 94 2.20 2.50 5.27
N ARG A 95 2.20 3.76 4.81
CA ARG A 95 1.84 4.92 5.64
C ARG A 95 0.41 4.83 6.16
N LYS A 96 -0.55 4.45 5.31
CA LYS A 96 -1.98 4.36 5.67
C LYS A 96 -2.29 3.26 6.70
N VAL A 97 -1.43 2.26 6.83
CA VAL A 97 -1.55 1.24 7.88
C VAL A 97 -0.67 1.54 9.12
N GLY A 98 0.10 2.64 9.09
CA GLY A 98 0.93 3.09 10.21
C GLY A 98 2.39 2.66 10.18
N ASN A 99 2.84 2.00 9.10
CA ASN A 99 4.23 1.54 8.94
C ASN A 99 5.09 2.68 8.35
N PHE A 100 5.35 3.72 9.14
CA PHE A 100 5.97 4.96 8.67
C PHE A 100 7.42 4.78 8.20
N ASP A 101 8.22 3.99 8.90
CA ASP A 101 9.62 3.74 8.53
C ASP A 101 9.73 3.00 7.19
N GLU A 102 8.84 2.04 6.97
CA GLU A 102 8.77 1.32 5.71
C GLU A 102 8.28 2.22 4.57
N ALA A 103 7.27 3.05 4.84
CA ALA A 103 6.77 4.03 3.88
C ALA A 103 7.88 4.98 3.42
N GLU A 104 8.68 5.52 4.36
CA GLU A 104 9.80 6.41 4.03
C GLU A 104 10.82 5.71 3.12
N LYS A 105 11.19 4.45 3.42
CA LYS A 105 12.12 3.67 2.59
C LYS A 105 11.63 3.53 1.14
N PHE A 106 10.35 3.24 0.93
CA PHE A 106 9.79 3.14 -0.42
C PHE A 106 9.79 4.47 -1.15
N TYR A 107 9.41 5.55 -0.48
CA TYR A 107 9.43 6.88 -1.08
C TYR A 107 10.85 7.31 -1.46
N LEU A 108 11.82 7.15 -0.57
CA LEU A 108 13.22 7.50 -0.85
C LEU A 108 13.79 6.65 -2.00
N LYS A 109 13.44 5.37 -2.06
CA LYS A 109 13.80 4.51 -3.19
C LYS A 109 13.16 4.98 -4.49
N GLY A 110 11.91 5.43 -4.46
CA GLY A 110 11.24 5.99 -5.62
C GLY A 110 11.88 7.29 -6.10
N LEU A 111 12.27 8.17 -5.16
CA LEU A 111 12.98 9.42 -5.48
C LEU A 111 14.40 9.20 -5.98
N SER A 112 15.08 8.11 -5.61
CA SER A 112 16.37 7.76 -6.19
C SER A 112 16.28 7.40 -7.68
N ILE A 113 15.09 6.98 -8.15
CA ILE A 113 14.81 6.68 -9.56
C ILE A 113 14.29 7.93 -10.29
N LYS A 114 13.35 8.65 -9.67
CA LYS A 114 12.72 9.85 -10.23
C LYS A 114 12.64 10.95 -9.17
N PRO A 115 13.67 11.79 -9.03
CA PRO A 115 13.74 12.82 -7.97
C PRO A 115 12.56 13.81 -7.98
N ASN A 116 12.04 14.15 -9.16
CA ASN A 116 10.92 15.10 -9.34
C ASN A 116 9.56 14.40 -9.45
N HIS A 117 9.38 13.21 -8.87
CA HIS A 117 8.10 12.52 -8.90
C HIS A 117 7.10 13.23 -7.98
N ASN A 118 6.07 13.87 -8.56
CA ASN A 118 5.14 14.73 -7.81
C ASN A 118 4.48 14.00 -6.64
N GLY A 119 3.81 12.87 -6.90
CA GLY A 119 3.11 12.14 -5.85
C GLY A 119 4.02 11.57 -4.75
N ILE A 120 5.29 11.22 -5.05
CA ILE A 120 6.23 10.78 -4.01
C ILE A 120 6.65 11.97 -3.15
N ASN A 121 6.98 13.12 -3.76
CA ASN A 121 7.35 14.31 -3.00
C ASN A 121 6.19 14.80 -2.11
N GLU A 122 4.95 14.75 -2.60
CA GLU A 122 3.76 15.05 -1.83
C GLU A 122 3.62 14.09 -0.64
N TYR A 123 3.52 12.78 -0.89
CA TYR A 123 3.23 11.80 0.17
C TYR A 123 4.37 11.62 1.16
N LEU A 124 5.62 11.81 0.76
CA LEU A 124 6.75 11.86 1.68
C LEU A 124 6.69 13.14 2.53
N GLY A 125 6.28 14.25 1.93
CA GLY A 125 6.03 15.50 2.67
C GLY A 125 4.95 15.33 3.73
N GLU A 126 3.82 14.71 3.38
CA GLU A 126 2.77 14.35 4.34
C GLU A 126 3.28 13.45 5.47
N LEU A 127 4.06 12.42 5.14
CA LEU A 127 4.67 11.54 6.12
C LEU A 127 5.54 12.34 7.11
N TYR A 128 6.31 13.31 6.61
CA TYR A 128 7.14 14.17 7.45
C TYR A 128 6.31 15.06 8.37
N VAL A 129 5.17 15.59 7.90
CA VAL A 129 4.22 16.31 8.77
C VAL A 129 3.67 15.38 9.86
N GLN A 130 3.20 14.18 9.49
CA GLN A 130 2.67 13.18 10.43
C GLN A 130 3.68 12.75 11.50
N THR A 131 4.97 12.77 11.18
CA THR A 131 6.06 12.41 12.08
C THR A 131 6.78 13.63 12.68
N ASN A 132 6.15 14.82 12.61
CA ASN A 132 6.65 16.09 13.16
C ASN A 132 8.03 16.53 12.64
N ARG A 133 8.34 16.18 11.38
CA ARG A 133 9.59 16.55 10.68
C ARG A 133 9.34 17.67 9.67
N MET A 134 8.90 18.83 10.16
CA MET A 134 8.41 19.96 9.36
C MET A 134 9.44 20.50 8.38
N ASP A 135 10.74 20.54 8.75
CA ASP A 135 11.80 21.01 7.83
C ASP A 135 11.89 20.12 6.60
N LYS A 136 11.85 18.79 6.77
CA LYS A 136 11.84 17.84 5.65
C LYS A 136 10.58 17.94 4.82
N ALA A 137 9.43 18.21 5.40
CA ALA A 137 8.20 18.45 4.66
C ALA A 137 8.32 19.69 3.76
N ASN A 138 8.90 20.78 4.27
CA ASN A 138 9.16 21.99 3.50
C ASN A 138 10.18 21.78 2.37
N GLU A 139 11.19 20.90 2.56
CA GLU A 139 12.08 20.51 1.47
C GLU A 139 11.33 19.83 0.32
N ARG A 140 10.37 18.95 0.62
CA ARG A 140 9.55 18.31 -0.42
C ARG A 140 8.65 19.33 -1.12
N LEU A 141 8.07 20.25 -0.38
CA LEU A 141 7.27 21.33 -0.96
C LEU A 141 8.09 22.20 -1.94
N LYS A 142 9.35 22.52 -1.58
CA LYS A 142 10.26 23.26 -2.49
C LYS A 142 10.48 22.53 -3.82
N VAL A 143 10.60 21.21 -3.81
CA VAL A 143 10.74 20.42 -5.05
C VAL A 143 9.50 20.55 -5.94
N LEU A 144 8.31 20.63 -5.35
CA LEU A 144 7.05 20.75 -6.07
C LEU A 144 6.75 22.17 -6.57
N LYS A 145 7.50 23.19 -6.13
CA LYS A 145 7.17 24.62 -6.38
C LYS A 145 6.87 24.95 -7.85
N ASN A 146 7.56 24.31 -8.77
CA ASN A 146 7.46 24.61 -10.21
C ASN A 146 6.76 23.52 -11.01
N CYS A 147 6.08 22.56 -10.36
CA CYS A 147 5.48 21.44 -11.08
C CYS A 147 4.18 21.81 -11.83
N ASN A 148 3.56 22.95 -11.51
CA ASN A 148 2.22 23.30 -11.97
C ASN A 148 1.21 22.15 -11.76
N CYS A 149 1.26 21.54 -10.58
CA CYS A 149 0.52 20.32 -10.22
C CYS A 149 -0.28 20.51 -8.92
N LYS A 150 -1.31 19.71 -8.73
CA LYS A 150 -2.17 19.77 -7.53
C LYS A 150 -1.42 19.40 -6.26
N GLU A 151 -0.43 18.53 -6.37
CA GLU A 151 0.38 17.98 -5.27
C GLU A 151 1.08 19.08 -4.48
N TYR A 152 1.46 20.19 -5.14
CA TYR A 152 2.00 21.36 -4.45
C TYR A 152 0.99 21.96 -3.48
N GLY A 153 -0.23 22.26 -3.95
CA GLY A 153 -1.29 22.87 -3.13
C GLY A 153 -1.78 21.94 -2.02
N GLU A 154 -1.84 20.63 -2.31
CA GLU A 154 -2.23 19.60 -1.35
C GLU A 154 -1.21 19.53 -0.21
N LEU A 155 0.09 19.44 -0.50
CA LEU A 155 1.14 19.44 0.53
C LEU A 155 1.25 20.77 1.27
N GLU A 156 1.12 21.92 0.58
CA GLU A 156 1.13 23.23 1.21
C GLU A 156 0.03 23.36 2.26
N LEU A 157 -1.19 22.89 1.93
CA LEU A 157 -2.32 22.89 2.87
C LEU A 157 -2.03 22.03 4.10
N ILE A 158 -1.48 20.83 3.90
CA ILE A 158 -1.15 19.92 5.00
C ILE A 158 -0.08 20.52 5.92
N ILE A 159 0.96 21.14 5.36
CA ILE A 159 1.99 21.84 6.13
C ILE A 159 1.37 22.99 6.94
N LYS A 160 0.58 23.86 6.31
CA LYS A 160 -0.08 25.00 6.96
C LYS A 160 -1.01 24.58 8.09
N THR A 161 -1.70 23.47 7.96
CA THR A 161 -2.66 22.94 8.93
C THR A 161 -2.05 21.93 9.90
N ARG A 162 -0.76 21.68 9.80
CA ARG A 162 -0.03 20.65 10.56
C ARG A 162 -0.72 19.29 10.55
N GLY A 163 -1.28 18.94 9.39
CA GLY A 163 -1.98 17.67 9.18
C GLY A 163 -3.40 17.60 9.73
N SER A 164 -3.96 18.70 10.28
CA SER A 164 -5.35 18.71 10.78
C SER A 164 -6.40 18.72 9.65
N LYS A 165 -6.02 19.08 8.43
CA LYS A 165 -6.85 18.98 7.22
C LYS A 165 -6.23 17.96 6.27
N VAL A 166 -7.01 16.93 5.98
CA VAL A 166 -6.71 15.90 4.96
C VAL A 166 -7.79 16.03 3.90
N TYR A 167 -7.41 16.03 2.63
CA TYR A 167 -8.35 16.11 1.49
C TYR A 167 -8.87 14.73 1.09
#